data_81913bb6847fac6e8c58200cbfec4091
#
_entry.id   81913bb6847fac6e8c58200cbfec4091
#
_cell.length_a   1.000
_cell.length_b   1.000
_cell.length_c   1.000
_cell.angle_alpha   90.00
_cell.angle_beta   90.00
_cell.angle_gamma   90.00
#
_symmetry.space_group_name_H-M   'P 1'
#
loop_
_entity.id
_entity.type
_entity.pdbx_description
1 polymer ?
#
loop_
_entity_poly.entity_id
_entity_poly.type
_entity_poly.pdbx_seq_one_letter_code
_entity_poly.pdbx_strand_id
1 'polypeptide(L)'
;MIGRINHIAIAVPDVTAAAQHWQTMLGAMVSAVQTLPEHGVRIVFVTAPNGKVELMEPIDAQSPIAGFLQRNQDGGMHHICYEVDDIAVARETLESRGARVLGNGAVKIGAHGNPVLFLHPKDFNGTLIELEQVVKSTTGVNAE
;
A
#
# COMPACT_ATOMS: atom_id res chain seq x y z
N MET A 1 -4.44 11.05 -14.60
CA MET A 1 -5.02 10.99 -13.25
C MET A 1 -4.09 10.28 -12.28
N ILE A 2 -3.72 9.03 -12.53
CA ILE A 2 -2.71 8.35 -11.70
C ILE A 2 -1.30 8.81 -12.08
N GLY A 3 -0.44 8.90 -11.07
CA GLY A 3 0.98 9.19 -11.22
C GLY A 3 1.82 7.92 -11.14
N ARG A 4 2.84 7.96 -10.30
CA ARG A 4 3.78 6.85 -10.12
C ARG A 4 3.15 5.69 -9.37
N ILE A 5 3.68 4.47 -9.58
CA ILE A 5 3.49 3.40 -8.62
C ILE A 5 4.30 3.75 -7.37
N ASN A 6 3.62 3.92 -6.25
CA ASN A 6 4.28 4.23 -4.98
C ASN A 6 4.91 2.97 -4.37
N HIS A 7 4.13 1.90 -4.29
CA HIS A 7 4.61 0.61 -3.78
C HIS A 7 3.72 -0.54 -4.23
N ILE A 8 4.27 -1.75 -4.08
CA ILE A 8 3.55 -3.01 -4.17
C ILE A 8 3.54 -3.58 -2.76
N ALA A 9 2.36 -3.96 -2.26
CA ALA A 9 2.22 -4.54 -0.93
C ALA A 9 2.11 -6.06 -0.99
N ILE A 10 2.85 -6.70 -0.11
CA ILE A 10 2.87 -8.16 0.05
C ILE A 10 2.49 -8.48 1.49
N ALA A 11 1.45 -9.27 1.67
CA ALA A 11 1.09 -9.80 2.98
C ALA A 11 2.00 -10.97 3.34
N VAL A 12 2.51 -10.96 4.57
CA VAL A 12 3.42 -11.98 5.08
C VAL A 12 2.99 -12.45 6.47
N PRO A 13 3.26 -13.72 6.85
CA PRO A 13 2.93 -14.21 8.18
C PRO A 13 3.72 -13.55 9.31
N ASP A 14 4.98 -13.19 9.03
CA ASP A 14 5.91 -12.60 10.01
C ASP A 14 6.79 -11.57 9.29
N VAL A 15 6.55 -10.31 9.58
CA VAL A 15 7.22 -9.21 8.87
C VAL A 15 8.71 -9.12 9.20
N THR A 16 9.11 -9.47 10.42
CA THR A 16 10.51 -9.44 10.83
C THR A 16 11.29 -10.55 10.11
N ALA A 17 10.76 -11.75 10.08
CA ALA A 17 11.37 -12.87 9.37
C ALA A 17 11.40 -12.62 7.86
N ALA A 18 10.33 -12.07 7.30
CA ALA A 18 10.26 -11.71 5.88
C ALA A 18 11.30 -10.65 5.51
N ALA A 19 11.42 -9.58 6.31
CA ALA A 19 12.40 -8.52 6.08
C ALA A 19 13.83 -9.08 6.06
N GLN A 20 14.15 -9.94 7.03
CA GLN A 20 15.46 -10.59 7.10
C GLN A 20 15.71 -11.48 5.88
N HIS A 21 14.70 -12.23 5.45
CA HIS A 21 14.79 -13.10 4.28
C HIS A 21 15.05 -12.30 2.99
N TRP A 22 14.28 -11.25 2.77
CA TRP A 22 14.44 -10.38 1.60
C TRP A 22 15.80 -9.70 1.59
N GLN A 23 16.28 -9.25 2.75
CA GLN A 23 17.61 -8.66 2.88
C GLN A 23 18.71 -9.68 2.55
N THR A 24 18.61 -10.88 3.07
CA THR A 24 19.62 -11.93 2.88
C THR A 24 19.62 -12.45 1.43
N MET A 25 18.44 -12.71 0.86
CA MET A 25 18.34 -13.33 -0.46
C MET A 25 18.54 -12.35 -1.59
N LEU A 26 18.05 -11.12 -1.45
CA LEU A 26 18.06 -10.11 -2.52
C LEU A 26 19.07 -8.98 -2.28
N GLY A 27 19.74 -8.96 -1.13
CA GLY A 27 20.61 -7.86 -0.77
C GLY A 27 19.85 -6.54 -0.61
N ALA A 28 18.56 -6.61 -0.31
CA ALA A 28 17.69 -5.45 -0.30
C ALA A 28 17.91 -4.58 0.94
N MET A 29 17.66 -3.29 0.80
CA MET A 29 17.57 -2.36 1.93
C MET A 29 16.18 -2.46 2.53
N VAL A 30 16.11 -2.73 3.83
CA VAL A 30 14.85 -2.84 4.56
C VAL A 30 14.76 -1.81 5.66
N SER A 31 13.57 -1.27 5.89
CA SER A 31 13.31 -0.32 6.97
C SER A 31 13.15 -1.03 8.31
N ALA A 32 13.12 -0.24 9.40
CA ALA A 32 12.62 -0.72 10.68
C ALA A 32 11.14 -1.10 10.59
N VAL A 33 10.68 -1.95 11.50
CA VAL A 33 9.26 -2.29 11.60
C VAL A 33 8.49 -1.09 12.12
N GLN A 34 7.39 -0.77 11.42
CA GLN A 34 6.45 0.27 11.80
C GLN A 34 5.10 -0.37 12.10
N THR A 35 4.53 -0.06 13.27
CA THR A 35 3.20 -0.53 13.64
C THR A 35 2.16 0.51 13.26
N LEU A 36 1.12 0.08 12.54
CA LEU A 36 -0.01 0.92 12.12
C LEU A 36 -1.30 0.37 12.73
N PRO A 37 -1.62 0.72 13.99
CA PRO A 37 -2.78 0.14 14.68
C PRO A 37 -4.11 0.42 13.97
N GLU A 38 -4.24 1.59 13.35
CA GLU A 38 -5.45 1.99 12.64
C GLU A 38 -5.71 1.15 11.39
N HIS A 39 -4.65 0.58 10.82
CA HIS A 39 -4.73 -0.33 9.67
C HIS A 39 -4.64 -1.81 10.08
N GLY A 40 -4.37 -2.08 11.36
CA GLY A 40 -4.27 -3.43 11.88
C GLY A 40 -3.04 -4.21 11.42
N VAL A 41 -1.96 -3.52 11.06
CA VAL A 41 -0.77 -4.15 10.47
C VAL A 41 0.54 -3.63 11.08
N ARG A 42 1.56 -4.48 11.01
CA ARG A 42 2.97 -4.08 11.12
C ARG A 42 3.60 -4.17 9.74
N ILE A 43 4.42 -3.19 9.40
CA ILE A 43 4.99 -3.09 8.05
C ILE A 43 6.50 -2.90 8.08
N VAL A 44 7.13 -3.31 6.98
CA VAL A 44 8.51 -3.00 6.62
C VAL A 44 8.54 -2.58 5.16
N PHE A 45 9.30 -1.56 4.82
CA PHE A 45 9.56 -1.21 3.43
C PHE A 45 10.86 -1.83 2.93
N VAL A 46 10.81 -2.42 1.75
CA VAL A 46 11.95 -2.90 0.98
C VAL A 46 12.18 -1.91 -0.15
N THR A 47 13.32 -1.24 -0.16
CA THR A 47 13.61 -0.17 -1.11
C THR A 47 14.36 -0.69 -2.32
N ALA A 48 13.89 -0.33 -3.51
CA ALA A 48 14.54 -0.54 -4.80
C ALA A 48 14.85 0.83 -5.44
N PRO A 49 15.73 0.89 -6.47
CA PRO A 49 16.08 2.17 -7.10
C PRO A 49 14.89 2.94 -7.69
N ASN A 50 13.86 2.24 -8.15
CA ASN A 50 12.70 2.82 -8.82
C ASN A 50 11.39 2.64 -8.07
N GLY A 51 11.43 2.26 -6.80
CA GLY A 51 10.21 2.06 -6.02
C GLY A 51 10.46 1.26 -4.75
N LYS A 52 9.39 0.80 -4.14
CA LYS A 52 9.47 0.02 -2.91
C LYS A 52 8.37 -1.03 -2.83
N VAL A 53 8.65 -2.07 -2.06
CA VAL A 53 7.69 -3.10 -1.67
C VAL A 53 7.38 -2.90 -0.19
N GLU A 54 6.08 -2.97 0.16
CA GLU A 54 5.63 -2.96 1.54
C GLU A 54 5.32 -4.38 1.97
N LEU A 55 6.06 -4.89 2.95
CA LEU A 55 5.75 -6.17 3.59
C LEU A 55 4.83 -5.88 4.77
N MET A 56 3.70 -6.59 4.88
CA MET A 56 2.68 -6.35 5.90
C MET A 56 2.36 -7.64 6.63
N GLU A 57 2.34 -7.58 7.96
CA GLU A 57 1.80 -8.65 8.79
C GLU A 57 0.58 -8.16 9.58
N PRO A 58 -0.43 -9.02 9.83
CA PRO A 58 -1.55 -8.63 10.68
C PRO A 58 -1.11 -8.48 12.13
N ILE A 59 -1.62 -7.46 12.84
CA ILE A 59 -1.37 -7.30 14.28
C ILE A 59 -2.06 -8.43 15.06
N ASP A 60 -3.26 -8.81 14.63
CA ASP A 60 -4.08 -9.84 15.26
C ASP A 60 -5.10 -10.42 14.28
N ALA A 61 -5.95 -11.31 14.77
CA ALA A 61 -6.98 -11.97 13.96
C ALA A 61 -8.07 -10.99 13.45
N GLN A 62 -8.15 -9.78 14.00
CA GLN A 62 -9.11 -8.76 13.58
C GLN A 62 -8.58 -7.90 12.43
N SER A 63 -7.32 -8.06 12.07
CA SER A 63 -6.70 -7.31 10.98
C SER A 63 -7.44 -7.54 9.65
N PRO A 64 -7.61 -6.49 8.82
CA PRO A 64 -8.21 -6.63 7.50
C PRO A 64 -7.50 -7.63 6.57
N ILE A 65 -6.20 -7.89 6.79
CA ILE A 65 -5.44 -8.84 5.96
C ILE A 65 -5.39 -10.25 6.54
N ALA A 66 -5.96 -10.49 7.72
CA ALA A 66 -5.94 -11.82 8.35
C ALA A 66 -6.62 -12.87 7.47
N GLY A 67 -7.76 -12.55 6.86
CA GLY A 67 -8.47 -13.45 5.95
C GLY A 67 -7.67 -13.76 4.69
N PHE A 68 -6.93 -12.79 4.15
CA PHE A 68 -6.05 -13.00 3.01
C PHE A 68 -4.97 -14.04 3.36
N LEU A 69 -4.34 -13.93 4.51
CA LEU A 69 -3.30 -14.88 4.93
C LEU A 69 -3.85 -16.26 5.27
N GLN A 70 -5.09 -16.38 5.70
CA GLN A 70 -5.73 -17.69 5.84
C GLN A 70 -5.83 -18.44 4.51
N ARG A 71 -6.06 -17.71 3.42
CA ARG A 71 -6.13 -18.25 2.06
C ARG A 71 -4.77 -18.36 1.38
N ASN A 72 -3.77 -17.63 1.87
CA ASN A 72 -2.41 -17.56 1.32
C ASN A 72 -1.41 -17.65 2.48
N GLN A 73 -1.25 -18.85 3.02
CA GLN A 73 -0.54 -19.07 4.29
C GLN A 73 0.95 -18.73 4.22
N ASP A 74 1.55 -18.79 3.04
CA ASP A 74 2.96 -18.41 2.83
C ASP A 74 3.11 -16.92 2.45
N GLY A 75 2.01 -16.18 2.38
CA GLY A 75 1.97 -14.81 1.93
C GLY A 75 1.60 -14.65 0.47
N GLY A 76 1.58 -13.43 -0.01
CA GLY A 76 1.28 -13.13 -1.40
C GLY A 76 1.06 -11.65 -1.66
N MET A 77 1.03 -11.26 -2.94
CA MET A 77 0.72 -9.89 -3.34
C MET A 77 -0.68 -9.51 -2.88
N HIS A 78 -0.77 -8.36 -2.21
CA HIS A 78 -2.03 -7.87 -1.65
C HIS A 78 -2.61 -6.70 -2.44
N HIS A 79 -1.80 -5.69 -2.76
CA HIS A 79 -2.28 -4.54 -3.53
C HIS A 79 -1.14 -3.80 -4.22
N ILE A 80 -1.54 -2.91 -5.15
CA ILE A 80 -0.65 -1.94 -5.80
C ILE A 80 -1.14 -0.56 -5.42
N CYS A 81 -0.21 0.32 -5.00
CA CYS A 81 -0.51 1.70 -4.66
C CYS A 81 -0.02 2.64 -5.75
N TYR A 82 -0.93 3.46 -6.28
CA TYR A 82 -0.64 4.53 -7.21
C TYR A 82 -0.74 5.89 -6.52
N GLU A 83 0.13 6.81 -6.91
CA GLU A 83 0.08 8.19 -6.44
C GLU A 83 -0.94 9.00 -7.24
N VAL A 84 -1.63 9.90 -6.55
CA VAL A 84 -2.54 10.88 -7.17
C VAL A 84 -2.25 12.26 -6.60
N ASP A 85 -2.59 13.31 -7.34
CA ASP A 85 -2.39 14.68 -6.88
C ASP A 85 -3.46 15.12 -5.88
N ASP A 86 -4.71 14.65 -6.07
CA ASP A 86 -5.85 15.01 -5.25
C ASP A 86 -6.77 13.81 -5.10
N ILE A 87 -6.87 13.29 -3.87
CA ILE A 87 -7.62 12.07 -3.58
C ILE A 87 -9.13 12.26 -3.77
N ALA A 88 -9.65 13.44 -3.48
CA ALA A 88 -11.07 13.73 -3.62
C ALA A 88 -11.47 13.81 -5.10
N VAL A 89 -10.67 14.44 -5.91
CA VAL A 89 -10.86 14.52 -7.37
C VAL A 89 -10.72 13.14 -8.00
N ALA A 90 -9.71 12.37 -7.61
CA ALA A 90 -9.52 11.01 -8.10
C ALA A 90 -10.72 10.12 -7.78
N ARG A 91 -11.20 10.18 -6.54
CA ARG A 91 -12.39 9.45 -6.11
C ARG A 91 -13.62 9.78 -6.94
N GLU A 92 -13.93 11.07 -7.06
CA GLU A 92 -15.08 11.55 -7.83
C GLU A 92 -15.02 11.07 -9.29
N THR A 93 -13.84 11.21 -9.90
CA THR A 93 -13.62 10.77 -11.28
C THR A 93 -13.85 9.27 -11.44
N LEU A 94 -13.29 8.47 -10.54
CA LEU A 94 -13.40 7.00 -10.61
C LEU A 94 -14.83 6.52 -10.34
N GLU A 95 -15.50 7.09 -9.35
CA GLU A 95 -16.89 6.76 -9.04
C GLU A 95 -17.80 7.12 -10.22
N SER A 96 -17.58 8.26 -10.88
CA SER A 96 -18.32 8.64 -12.09
C SER A 96 -18.13 7.67 -13.25
N ARG A 97 -17.04 6.93 -13.27
CA ARG A 97 -16.72 5.88 -14.26
C ARG A 97 -17.18 4.49 -13.82
N GLY A 98 -17.83 4.39 -12.66
CA GLY A 98 -18.39 3.14 -12.15
C GLY A 98 -17.46 2.34 -11.22
N ALA A 99 -16.31 2.86 -10.85
CA ALA A 99 -15.44 2.20 -9.87
C ALA A 99 -16.01 2.30 -8.46
N ARG A 100 -15.79 1.28 -7.65
CA ARG A 100 -16.27 1.21 -6.27
C ARG A 100 -15.14 1.48 -5.30
N VAL A 101 -15.33 2.46 -4.42
CA VAL A 101 -14.42 2.74 -3.30
C VAL A 101 -14.82 1.86 -2.11
N LEU A 102 -13.84 1.15 -1.53
CA LEU A 102 -14.07 0.26 -0.40
C LEU A 102 -14.30 1.05 0.90
N GLY A 103 -14.93 0.38 1.86
CA GLY A 103 -15.25 0.94 3.17
C GLY A 103 -16.45 1.87 3.11
N ASN A 104 -16.52 2.80 4.07
CA ASN A 104 -17.61 3.78 4.17
C ASN A 104 -17.37 5.03 3.33
N GLY A 105 -16.35 5.01 2.47
CA GLY A 105 -15.94 6.14 1.67
C GLY A 105 -15.14 7.21 2.39
N ALA A 106 -14.85 7.05 3.67
CA ALA A 106 -13.97 7.94 4.39
C ALA A 106 -12.53 7.75 3.92
N VAL A 107 -11.83 8.87 3.70
CA VAL A 107 -10.40 8.86 3.41
C VAL A 107 -9.64 8.51 4.69
N LYS A 108 -8.71 7.56 4.58
CA LYS A 108 -7.82 7.16 5.68
C LYS A 108 -6.43 7.76 5.49
N ILE A 109 -5.65 7.76 6.54
CA ILE A 109 -4.24 8.17 6.50
C ILE A 109 -3.37 6.92 6.48
N GLY A 110 -2.51 6.80 5.46
CA GLY A 110 -1.63 5.66 5.27
C GLY A 110 -0.30 5.77 5.99
N ALA A 111 0.61 4.84 5.67
CA ALA A 111 1.91 4.69 6.32
C ALA A 111 2.81 5.92 6.19
N HIS A 112 2.66 6.70 5.13
CA HIS A 112 3.44 7.92 4.88
C HIS A 112 2.79 9.19 5.45
N GLY A 113 1.69 9.07 6.18
CA GLY A 113 0.94 10.21 6.69
C GLY A 113 0.08 10.91 5.64
N ASN A 114 -0.12 10.32 4.48
CA ASN A 114 -0.89 10.86 3.37
C ASN A 114 -2.30 10.26 3.31
N PRO A 115 -3.28 11.00 2.76
CA PRO A 115 -4.61 10.44 2.51
C PRO A 115 -4.56 9.26 1.53
N VAL A 116 -5.28 8.20 1.85
CA VAL A 116 -5.38 6.99 1.02
C VAL A 116 -6.82 6.54 0.88
N LEU A 117 -7.11 5.82 -0.21
CA LEU A 117 -8.34 5.06 -0.39
C LEU A 117 -8.05 3.77 -1.15
N PHE A 118 -9.00 2.83 -1.07
CA PHE A 118 -8.89 1.54 -1.76
C PHE A 118 -10.06 1.37 -2.73
N LEU A 119 -9.75 0.79 -3.90
CA LEU A 119 -10.73 0.50 -4.95
C LEU A 119 -10.99 -1.02 -4.99
N HIS A 120 -12.25 -1.38 -5.26
CA HIS A 120 -12.68 -2.77 -5.24
C HIS A 120 -11.95 -3.61 -6.29
N PRO A 121 -11.39 -4.76 -5.90
CA PRO A 121 -10.59 -5.58 -6.82
C PRO A 121 -11.36 -6.10 -8.03
N LYS A 122 -12.68 -6.26 -7.94
CA LYS A 122 -13.49 -6.68 -9.09
C LYS A 122 -13.49 -5.67 -10.24
N ASP A 123 -13.17 -4.41 -9.97
CA ASP A 123 -13.09 -3.38 -10.99
C ASP A 123 -11.70 -3.31 -11.64
N PHE A 124 -10.73 -4.06 -11.12
CA PHE A 124 -9.32 -4.02 -11.55
C PHE A 124 -8.73 -5.43 -11.68
N ASN A 125 -9.46 -6.32 -12.32
CA ASN A 125 -8.97 -7.67 -12.67
C ASN A 125 -8.54 -8.51 -11.45
N GLY A 126 -9.25 -8.37 -10.34
CA GLY A 126 -8.96 -9.10 -9.11
C GLY A 126 -7.84 -8.48 -8.28
N THR A 127 -7.36 -7.28 -8.65
CA THR A 127 -6.27 -6.59 -7.96
C THR A 127 -6.84 -5.48 -7.08
N LEU A 128 -6.55 -5.52 -5.79
CA LEU A 128 -6.83 -4.41 -4.88
C LEU A 128 -5.92 -3.23 -5.25
N ILE A 129 -6.51 -2.05 -5.46
CA ILE A 129 -5.79 -0.83 -5.80
C ILE A 129 -5.89 0.14 -4.63
N GLU A 130 -4.74 0.65 -4.19
CA GLU A 130 -4.65 1.77 -3.27
C GLU A 130 -4.30 3.03 -4.04
N LEU A 131 -4.94 4.16 -3.70
CA LEU A 131 -4.53 5.49 -4.16
C LEU A 131 -4.02 6.27 -2.97
N GLU A 132 -2.88 6.94 -3.14
CA GLU A 132 -2.26 7.78 -2.13
C GLU A 132 -2.06 9.17 -2.68
N GLN A 133 -2.58 10.17 -1.98
CA GLN A 133 -2.32 11.56 -2.33
C GLN A 133 -0.91 11.95 -1.91
N VAL A 134 -0.09 12.33 -2.87
CA VAL A 134 1.24 12.84 -2.60
C VAL A 134 1.28 14.33 -2.88
N VAL A 135 1.83 15.09 -1.92
CA VAL A 135 2.07 16.51 -2.12
C VAL A 135 3.27 16.65 -3.04
N LYS A 136 3.06 17.26 -4.21
CA LYS A 136 4.18 17.65 -5.06
C LYS A 136 5.03 18.65 -4.29
N SER A 137 6.30 18.28 -4.04
CA SER A 137 7.28 19.19 -3.47
C SER A 137 7.48 20.36 -4.43
N THR A 138 7.17 21.57 -3.97
CA THR A 138 7.46 22.81 -4.70
C THR A 138 8.96 23.12 -4.76
N THR A 139 9.79 22.33 -4.09
CA THR A 139 11.25 22.48 -4.09
C THR A 139 11.93 21.74 -5.26
N GLY A 140 11.19 21.08 -6.11
CA GLY A 140 11.71 20.36 -7.28
C GLY A 140 11.97 21.21 -8.52
N VAL A 141 11.79 22.52 -8.44
CA VAL A 141 11.88 23.40 -9.63
C VAL A 141 13.30 23.68 -10.07
N ASN A 142 14.30 23.30 -9.29
CA ASN A 142 15.70 23.62 -9.58
C ASN A 142 16.60 22.39 -9.75
N ALA A 143 16.05 21.25 -10.04
CA ALA A 143 16.84 20.10 -10.49
C ALA A 143 16.93 20.15 -12.02
N GLU A 144 17.81 20.97 -12.51
CA GLU A 144 18.28 20.89 -13.89
C GLU A 144 19.38 19.85 -14.00
#